data_14f4ea6e018c66e73f20b67933af3038
#
_entry.id   14f4ea6e018c66e73f20b67933af3038
#
_cell.length_a   1.000
_cell.length_b   1.000
_cell.length_c   1.000
_cell.angle_alpha   90.00
_cell.angle_beta   90.00
_cell.angle_gamma   90.00
#
_symmetry.space_group_name_H-M   'P 1'
#
loop_
_entity.id
_entity.type
_entity.pdbx_description
1 polymer ?
#
loop_
_entity_poly.entity_id
_entity_poly.type
_entity_poly.pdbx_seq_one_letter_code
_entity_poly.pdbx_strand_id
1 'polypeptide(L)'
;DNMGARGVLRVDSEQALDDALAGALKNSRCGSAIIEEYMNGPELSLDGLIHRDRLIRCGCADRHITMDPYFVEIGHTMPSSLPDDEVDAAWAILEKGARALGIVMGAVKGDIKITESGPMVGEIAARLSGGFMSGWTYPYASGREVTLGALRIALGMDPGLVEPEKALFSAERAFISIPGEVSGISGVREAEERVGVKNVFVLKQPGTRAVFPRNNVEKWGNVISQGRTREEAITAASAGAWGILPRLVPGDGETETFLFGPRSSWPPPAYVLRNAANLSALESMPEILFPGAGEKNSTPSDRRTSFPSGADLSEEPAPR
;
A
#
# COMPACT_ATOMS: atom_id res chain seq x y z
N ASP A 1 -17.79 5.66 -5.87
CA ASP A 1 -18.38 4.50 -6.55
C ASP A 1 -17.40 3.70 -7.39
N ASN A 2 -16.11 4.00 -7.30
CA ASN A 2 -15.02 3.26 -7.91
C ASN A 2 -14.03 2.78 -6.83
N MET A 3 -13.08 1.91 -7.18
CA MET A 3 -12.15 1.29 -6.24
C MET A 3 -10.70 1.68 -6.57
N GLY A 4 -9.80 1.52 -5.58
CA GLY A 4 -8.36 1.62 -5.78
C GLY A 4 -7.86 3.04 -6.01
N ALA A 5 -8.49 4.03 -5.42
CA ALA A 5 -8.15 5.46 -5.51
C ALA A 5 -8.18 6.03 -6.95
N ARG A 6 -8.90 5.39 -7.88
CA ARG A 6 -9.08 5.92 -9.24
C ARG A 6 -9.94 7.18 -9.23
N GLY A 7 -9.39 8.28 -9.74
CA GLY A 7 -10.05 9.58 -9.74
C GLY A 7 -10.05 10.30 -8.39
N VAL A 8 -9.28 9.81 -7.41
CA VAL A 8 -9.06 10.49 -6.13
C VAL A 8 -7.80 11.34 -6.26
N LEU A 9 -7.93 12.62 -5.95
CA LEU A 9 -6.85 13.60 -6.13
C LEU A 9 -6.92 14.64 -5.01
N ARG A 10 -5.77 14.99 -4.44
CA ARG A 10 -5.64 16.15 -3.60
C ARG A 10 -5.56 17.41 -4.45
N VAL A 11 -6.31 18.43 -4.04
CA VAL A 11 -6.37 19.71 -4.71
C VAL A 11 -5.93 20.80 -3.74
N ASP A 12 -4.83 21.48 -4.05
CA ASP A 12 -4.25 22.51 -3.19
C ASP A 12 -4.54 23.95 -3.70
N SER A 13 -5.23 24.08 -4.84
CA SER A 13 -5.61 25.39 -5.39
C SER A 13 -6.94 25.33 -6.12
N GLU A 14 -7.66 26.43 -6.12
CA GLU A 14 -8.92 26.58 -6.86
C GLU A 14 -8.74 26.39 -8.37
N GLN A 15 -7.59 26.78 -8.90
CA GLN A 15 -7.27 26.65 -10.34
C GLN A 15 -7.17 25.18 -10.79
N ALA A 16 -6.81 24.26 -9.88
CA ALA A 16 -6.69 22.85 -10.18
C ALA A 16 -8.02 22.07 -9.97
N LEU A 17 -9.05 22.72 -9.44
CA LEU A 17 -10.30 22.06 -9.05
C LEU A 17 -11.08 21.53 -10.26
N ASP A 18 -11.18 22.29 -11.33
CA ASP A 18 -11.96 21.90 -12.53
C ASP A 18 -11.36 20.64 -13.19
N ASP A 19 -10.03 20.61 -13.34
CA ASP A 19 -9.35 19.44 -13.91
C ASP A 19 -9.46 18.21 -13.01
N ALA A 20 -9.33 18.40 -11.70
CA ALA A 20 -9.49 17.33 -10.71
C ALA A 20 -10.93 16.78 -10.71
N LEU A 21 -11.94 17.66 -10.77
CA LEU A 21 -13.34 17.29 -10.85
C LEU A 21 -13.65 16.53 -12.14
N ALA A 22 -13.16 17.02 -13.28
CA ALA A 22 -13.31 16.32 -14.55
C ALA A 22 -12.66 14.92 -14.51
N GLY A 23 -11.47 14.79 -13.91
CA GLY A 23 -10.80 13.52 -13.68
C GLY A 23 -11.59 12.57 -12.77
N ALA A 24 -12.18 13.07 -11.70
CA ALA A 24 -13.02 12.30 -10.79
C ALA A 24 -14.29 11.81 -11.49
N LEU A 25 -14.99 12.69 -12.18
CA LEU A 25 -16.23 12.37 -12.93
C LEU A 25 -15.98 11.33 -14.04
N LYS A 26 -14.84 11.41 -14.74
CA LYS A 26 -14.45 10.42 -15.76
C LYS A 26 -14.30 9.00 -15.18
N ASN A 27 -13.92 8.89 -13.92
CA ASN A 27 -13.75 7.62 -13.21
C ASN A 27 -15.03 7.19 -12.46
N SER A 28 -16.02 8.06 -12.33
CA SER A 28 -17.28 7.77 -11.65
C SER A 28 -18.22 6.96 -12.53
N ARG A 29 -18.90 5.95 -11.95
CA ARG A 29 -19.92 5.14 -12.62
C ARG A 29 -21.30 5.77 -12.53
N CYS A 30 -21.56 6.55 -11.49
CA CYS A 30 -22.83 7.24 -11.28
C CYS A 30 -22.81 8.70 -11.77
N GLY A 31 -21.69 9.20 -12.29
CA GLY A 31 -21.56 10.56 -12.79
C GLY A 31 -21.50 11.62 -11.68
N SER A 32 -21.14 11.23 -10.47
CA SER A 32 -21.00 12.14 -9.31
C SER A 32 -19.59 12.07 -8.74
N ALA A 33 -19.14 13.16 -8.14
CA ALA A 33 -17.89 13.25 -7.41
C ALA A 33 -18.14 13.86 -6.01
N ILE A 34 -17.30 13.52 -5.05
CA ILE A 34 -17.28 14.08 -3.71
C ILE A 34 -16.10 15.06 -3.62
N ILE A 35 -16.35 16.22 -3.04
CA ILE A 35 -15.33 17.19 -2.66
C ILE A 35 -15.38 17.28 -1.14
N GLU A 36 -14.25 16.95 -0.49
CA GLU A 36 -14.17 16.84 0.96
C GLU A 36 -12.99 17.66 1.49
N GLU A 37 -13.06 18.01 2.75
CA GLU A 37 -11.92 18.56 3.49
C GLU A 37 -10.76 17.56 3.48
N TYR A 38 -9.53 18.06 3.25
CA TYR A 38 -8.34 17.21 3.37
C TYR A 38 -8.02 16.94 4.84
N MET A 39 -8.10 15.69 5.23
CA MET A 39 -7.73 15.23 6.56
C MET A 39 -6.24 14.92 6.62
N ASN A 40 -5.50 15.63 7.49
CA ASN A 40 -4.09 15.38 7.73
C ASN A 40 -3.90 14.48 8.94
N GLY A 41 -2.94 13.55 8.86
CA GLY A 41 -2.61 12.61 9.94
C GLY A 41 -2.43 11.18 9.46
N PRO A 42 -1.96 10.27 10.34
CA PRO A 42 -1.83 8.86 10.03
C PRO A 42 -3.19 8.23 9.72
N GLU A 43 -3.18 7.22 8.84
CA GLU A 43 -4.38 6.53 8.42
C GLU A 43 -4.36 5.08 8.86
N LEU A 44 -5.47 4.66 9.44
CA LEU A 44 -5.71 3.31 9.90
C LEU A 44 -6.71 2.59 9.00
N SER A 45 -6.46 1.32 8.71
CA SER A 45 -7.45 0.42 8.12
C SER A 45 -7.88 -0.60 9.16
N LEU A 46 -9.20 -0.63 9.43
CA LEU A 46 -9.79 -1.48 10.45
C LEU A 46 -10.70 -2.54 9.80
N ASP A 47 -10.52 -3.79 10.19
CA ASP A 47 -11.44 -4.88 9.89
C ASP A 47 -12.17 -5.34 11.15
N GLY A 48 -13.50 -5.33 11.10
CA GLY A 48 -14.36 -5.81 12.17
C GLY A 48 -15.49 -6.72 11.66
N LEU A 49 -16.07 -7.44 12.57
CA LEU A 49 -17.30 -8.21 12.34
C LEU A 49 -18.38 -7.73 13.32
N ILE A 50 -19.60 -7.55 12.81
CA ILE A 50 -20.76 -7.26 13.65
C ILE A 50 -21.60 -8.53 13.75
N HIS A 51 -21.79 -9.00 14.97
CA HIS A 51 -22.62 -10.16 15.27
C HIS A 51 -23.43 -9.92 16.53
N ARG A 52 -24.75 -10.07 16.46
CA ARG A 52 -25.70 -9.82 17.58
C ARG A 52 -25.51 -8.42 18.18
N ASP A 53 -25.49 -7.41 17.31
CA ASP A 53 -25.32 -5.98 17.65
C ASP A 53 -23.99 -5.62 18.34
N ARG A 54 -23.03 -6.53 18.36
CA ARG A 54 -21.71 -6.31 18.92
C ARG A 54 -20.65 -6.24 17.84
N LEU A 55 -19.82 -5.19 17.87
CA LEU A 55 -18.61 -5.10 17.06
C LEU A 55 -17.51 -5.96 17.66
N ILE A 56 -16.98 -6.88 16.88
CA ILE A 56 -15.80 -7.69 17.18
C ILE A 56 -14.63 -7.03 16.42
N ARG A 57 -13.63 -6.58 17.16
CA ARG A 57 -12.44 -5.92 16.63
C ARG A 57 -11.48 -6.98 16.14
N CYS A 58 -11.38 -7.15 14.82
CA CYS A 58 -10.54 -8.19 14.25
C CYS A 58 -9.10 -7.69 14.02
N GLY A 59 -8.92 -6.57 13.36
CA GLY A 59 -7.57 -6.05 13.10
C GLY A 59 -7.54 -4.56 12.78
N CYS A 60 -6.43 -3.93 13.17
CA CYS A 60 -6.12 -2.53 12.88
C CYS A 60 -4.71 -2.46 12.30
N ALA A 61 -4.59 -1.92 11.11
CA ALA A 61 -3.32 -1.74 10.41
C ALA A 61 -3.02 -0.27 10.16
N ASP A 62 -1.73 0.10 10.26
CA ASP A 62 -1.26 1.35 9.67
C ASP A 62 -1.33 1.23 8.16
N ARG A 63 -1.92 2.21 7.51
CA ARG A 63 -2.07 2.29 6.08
C ARG A 63 -1.07 3.25 5.49
N HIS A 64 -0.28 2.78 4.55
CA HIS A 64 0.79 3.55 3.94
C HIS A 64 0.36 4.07 2.58
N ILE A 65 0.09 5.38 2.52
CA ILE A 65 -0.33 6.08 1.30
C ILE A 65 0.74 7.08 0.92
N THR A 66 1.03 7.18 -0.36
CA THR A 66 2.08 8.06 -0.91
C THR A 66 1.69 8.55 -2.32
N MET A 67 2.63 9.26 -2.95
CA MET A 67 2.54 9.75 -4.33
C MET A 67 1.55 10.89 -4.51
N ASP A 68 1.60 11.89 -3.59
CA ASP A 68 0.86 13.14 -3.79
C ASP A 68 1.01 13.68 -5.22
N PRO A 69 -0.06 14.22 -5.80
CA PRO A 69 -1.40 14.47 -5.26
C PRO A 69 -2.35 13.25 -5.35
N TYR A 70 -1.85 12.09 -5.74
CA TYR A 70 -2.60 10.84 -5.80
C TYR A 70 -2.46 10.06 -4.49
N PHE A 71 -3.46 9.27 -4.16
CA PHE A 71 -3.49 8.48 -2.94
C PHE A 71 -3.19 7.01 -3.25
N VAL A 72 -1.92 6.72 -3.58
CA VAL A 72 -1.50 5.35 -3.89
C VAL A 72 -1.14 4.63 -2.59
N GLU A 73 -1.92 3.61 -2.27
CA GLU A 73 -1.65 2.73 -1.15
C GLU A 73 -0.50 1.78 -1.51
N ILE A 74 0.59 1.89 -0.79
CA ILE A 74 1.80 1.08 -1.03
C ILE A 74 1.98 -0.03 -0.01
N GLY A 75 1.08 -0.16 0.94
CA GLY A 75 1.07 -1.27 1.88
C GLY A 75 0.37 -0.99 3.21
N HIS A 76 0.42 -2.02 4.04
CA HIS A 76 -0.08 -2.02 5.41
C HIS A 76 0.97 -2.56 6.36
N THR A 77 0.86 -2.22 7.64
CA THR A 77 1.61 -2.89 8.72
C THR A 77 0.65 -3.14 9.88
N MET A 78 0.59 -4.37 10.36
CA MET A 78 -0.32 -4.83 11.40
C MET A 78 0.44 -5.56 12.52
N PRO A 79 0.05 -5.37 13.79
CA PRO A 79 -0.91 -4.37 14.26
C PRO A 79 -0.39 -2.94 14.10
N SER A 80 -1.27 -1.95 14.29
CA SER A 80 -0.90 -0.53 14.25
C SER A 80 0.16 -0.18 15.29
N SER A 81 0.98 0.82 15.00
CA SER A 81 1.96 1.39 15.93
C SER A 81 1.46 2.62 16.68
N LEU A 82 0.26 3.08 16.39
CA LEU A 82 -0.32 4.19 17.13
C LEU A 82 -0.63 3.81 18.58
N PRO A 83 -0.68 4.79 19.50
CA PRO A 83 -1.08 4.58 20.88
C PRO A 83 -2.46 3.88 20.99
N ASP A 84 -2.63 3.06 22.02
CA ASP A 84 -3.85 2.28 22.22
C ASP A 84 -5.11 3.15 22.31
N ASP A 85 -5.01 4.33 22.92
CA ASP A 85 -6.12 5.28 23.05
C ASP A 85 -6.54 5.84 21.68
N GLU A 86 -5.61 6.10 20.76
CA GLU A 86 -5.91 6.51 19.38
C GLU A 86 -6.56 5.37 18.58
N VAL A 87 -6.06 4.15 18.74
CA VAL A 87 -6.64 2.94 18.13
C VAL A 87 -8.05 2.69 18.69
N ASP A 88 -8.25 2.84 19.99
CA ASP A 88 -9.57 2.70 20.61
C ASP A 88 -10.55 3.76 20.12
N ALA A 89 -10.10 5.01 19.98
CA ALA A 89 -10.90 6.09 19.42
C ALA A 89 -11.28 5.82 17.96
N ALA A 90 -10.38 5.25 17.15
CA ALA A 90 -10.68 4.83 15.79
C ALA A 90 -11.74 3.71 15.74
N TRP A 91 -11.67 2.73 16.63
CA TRP A 91 -12.70 1.70 16.74
C TRP A 91 -14.05 2.26 17.17
N ALA A 92 -14.06 3.22 18.10
CA ALA A 92 -15.30 3.84 18.58
C ALA A 92 -16.02 4.62 17.46
N ILE A 93 -15.28 5.37 16.63
CA ILE A 93 -15.89 6.09 15.52
C ILE A 93 -16.34 5.15 14.41
N LEU A 94 -15.63 4.06 14.13
CA LEU A 94 -16.06 3.02 13.20
C LEU A 94 -17.38 2.38 13.67
N GLU A 95 -17.50 2.01 14.95
CA GLU A 95 -18.72 1.42 15.49
C GLU A 95 -19.91 2.39 15.39
N LYS A 96 -19.69 3.66 15.75
CA LYS A 96 -20.71 4.71 15.62
C LYS A 96 -21.15 4.90 14.17
N GLY A 97 -20.20 4.96 13.24
CA GLY A 97 -20.50 5.10 11.82
C GLY A 97 -21.21 3.88 11.24
N ALA A 98 -20.78 2.67 11.60
CA ALA A 98 -21.45 1.43 11.18
C ALA A 98 -22.92 1.39 11.62
N ARG A 99 -23.20 1.75 12.88
CA ARG A 99 -24.56 1.86 13.40
C ARG A 99 -25.40 2.92 12.66
N ALA A 100 -24.81 4.08 12.37
CA ALA A 100 -25.48 5.15 11.62
C ALA A 100 -25.83 4.73 10.19
N LEU A 101 -25.02 3.86 9.58
CA LEU A 101 -25.26 3.29 8.25
C LEU A 101 -26.21 2.07 8.28
N GLY A 102 -26.67 1.63 9.45
CA GLY A 102 -27.53 0.45 9.59
C GLY A 102 -26.79 -0.88 9.37
N ILE A 103 -25.47 -0.92 9.51
CA ILE A 103 -24.69 -2.17 9.43
C ILE A 103 -24.82 -2.87 10.79
N VAL A 104 -25.72 -3.84 10.87
CA VAL A 104 -26.08 -4.54 12.13
C VAL A 104 -25.55 -5.97 12.20
N MET A 105 -25.09 -6.51 11.05
CA MET A 105 -24.56 -7.88 10.96
C MET A 105 -23.60 -8.02 9.78
N GLY A 106 -22.55 -8.81 9.94
CA GLY A 106 -21.58 -9.11 8.89
C GLY A 106 -20.26 -8.35 9.06
N ALA A 107 -19.52 -8.24 7.97
CA ALA A 107 -18.24 -7.55 7.97
C ALA A 107 -18.41 -6.03 7.91
N VAL A 108 -17.50 -5.33 8.58
CA VAL A 108 -17.35 -3.87 8.49
C VAL A 108 -15.88 -3.52 8.37
N LYS A 109 -15.57 -2.67 7.40
CA LYS A 109 -14.25 -2.08 7.18
C LYS A 109 -14.33 -0.58 7.40
N GLY A 110 -13.31 -0.01 8.01
CA GLY A 110 -13.16 1.44 8.12
C GLY A 110 -11.75 1.91 7.76
N ASP A 111 -11.67 2.98 6.97
CA ASP A 111 -10.45 3.77 6.82
C ASP A 111 -10.64 5.04 7.68
N ILE A 112 -9.81 5.16 8.70
CA ILE A 112 -9.93 6.20 9.72
C ILE A 112 -8.63 6.99 9.76
N LYS A 113 -8.74 8.31 9.66
CA LYS A 113 -7.63 9.24 9.87
C LYS A 113 -7.57 9.69 11.33
N ILE A 114 -6.39 9.67 11.91
CA ILE A 114 -6.15 10.26 13.23
C ILE A 114 -5.61 11.67 13.00
N THR A 115 -6.48 12.65 13.17
CA THR A 115 -6.15 14.06 12.98
C THR A 115 -5.89 14.76 14.32
N GLU A 116 -5.40 16.00 14.29
CA GLU A 116 -5.26 16.83 15.49
C GLU A 116 -6.60 17.03 16.23
N SER A 117 -7.72 16.98 15.52
CA SER A 117 -9.08 17.07 16.08
C SER A 117 -9.65 15.71 16.55
N GLY A 118 -8.86 14.65 16.47
CA GLY A 118 -9.26 13.28 16.78
C GLY A 118 -9.53 12.43 15.53
N PRO A 119 -10.14 11.23 15.71
CA PRO A 119 -10.37 10.31 14.62
C PRO A 119 -11.48 10.81 13.69
N MET A 120 -11.23 10.76 12.38
CA MET A 120 -12.17 11.12 11.32
C MET A 120 -12.36 9.97 10.35
N VAL A 121 -13.60 9.79 9.89
CA VAL A 121 -13.97 8.73 8.94
C VAL A 121 -13.57 9.14 7.52
N GLY A 122 -12.70 8.35 6.88
CA GLY A 122 -12.45 8.44 5.45
C GLY A 122 -13.44 7.58 4.65
N GLU A 123 -13.61 6.32 5.04
CA GLU A 123 -14.55 5.38 4.41
C GLU A 123 -15.07 4.36 5.43
N ILE A 124 -16.35 4.03 5.33
CA ILE A 124 -16.92 2.84 6.00
C ILE A 124 -17.62 1.98 4.95
N ALA A 125 -17.34 0.67 4.95
CA ALA A 125 -17.95 -0.27 4.02
C ALA A 125 -18.41 -1.54 4.72
N ALA A 126 -19.58 -2.05 4.31
CA ALA A 126 -20.15 -3.31 4.80
C ALA A 126 -19.47 -4.54 4.13
N ARG A 127 -18.16 -4.63 4.24
CA ARG A 127 -17.31 -5.70 3.69
C ARG A 127 -16.00 -5.79 4.45
N LEU A 128 -15.23 -6.83 4.18
CA LEU A 128 -13.84 -6.95 4.62
C LEU A 128 -12.91 -6.08 3.77
N SER A 129 -11.73 -5.73 4.30
CA SER A 129 -10.71 -4.97 3.61
C SER A 129 -10.16 -5.72 2.39
N GLY A 130 -9.83 -4.94 1.36
CA GLY A 130 -9.00 -5.37 0.25
C GLY A 130 -7.51 -5.29 0.59
N GLY A 131 -6.66 -5.11 -0.44
CA GLY A 131 -5.22 -4.90 -0.23
C GLY A 131 -4.52 -6.03 0.51
N PHE A 132 -5.01 -7.27 0.35
CA PHE A 132 -4.51 -8.46 1.05
C PHE A 132 -4.63 -8.43 2.59
N MET A 133 -5.29 -7.43 3.17
CA MET A 133 -5.36 -7.29 4.63
C MET A 133 -6.14 -8.43 5.28
N SER A 134 -7.42 -8.62 4.92
CA SER A 134 -8.29 -9.61 5.58
C SER A 134 -7.91 -11.06 5.28
N GLY A 135 -7.39 -11.33 4.09
CA GLY A 135 -7.07 -12.70 3.64
C GLY A 135 -5.66 -13.16 4.00
N TRP A 136 -4.74 -12.25 4.28
CA TRP A 136 -3.33 -12.60 4.49
C TRP A 136 -2.67 -11.83 5.64
N THR A 137 -2.60 -10.49 5.55
CA THR A 137 -1.89 -9.69 6.55
C THR A 137 -2.48 -9.90 7.95
N TYR A 138 -3.81 -9.89 8.07
CA TYR A 138 -4.49 -10.15 9.33
C TYR A 138 -4.24 -11.58 9.85
N PRO A 139 -4.46 -12.67 9.09
CA PRO A 139 -4.17 -14.02 9.53
C PRO A 139 -2.71 -14.21 9.98
N TYR A 140 -1.75 -13.61 9.27
CA TYR A 140 -0.34 -13.72 9.64
C TYR A 140 -0.01 -13.00 10.94
N ALA A 141 -0.61 -11.84 11.20
CA ALA A 141 -0.39 -11.11 12.44
C ALA A 141 -1.15 -11.73 13.63
N SER A 142 -2.41 -12.11 13.43
CA SER A 142 -3.32 -12.51 14.52
C SER A 142 -3.40 -14.02 14.77
N GLY A 143 -3.10 -14.86 13.77
CA GLY A 143 -3.36 -16.28 13.79
C GLY A 143 -4.84 -16.66 13.65
N ARG A 144 -5.68 -15.73 13.15
CA ARG A 144 -7.14 -15.90 13.01
C ARG A 144 -7.61 -15.66 11.59
N GLU A 145 -8.72 -16.27 11.23
CA GLU A 145 -9.32 -16.22 9.89
C GLU A 145 -10.60 -15.36 9.90
N VAL A 146 -10.43 -14.04 9.77
CA VAL A 146 -11.57 -13.11 9.76
C VAL A 146 -12.53 -13.38 8.60
N THR A 147 -12.02 -13.79 7.45
CA THR A 147 -12.82 -14.15 6.27
C THR A 147 -13.76 -15.33 6.57
N LEU A 148 -13.25 -16.34 7.27
CA LEU A 148 -14.07 -17.48 7.70
C LEU A 148 -15.15 -17.02 8.70
N GLY A 149 -14.80 -16.12 9.65
CA GLY A 149 -15.76 -15.54 10.59
C GLY A 149 -16.88 -14.80 9.87
N ALA A 150 -16.55 -13.98 8.85
CA ALA A 150 -17.56 -13.29 8.04
C ALA A 150 -18.48 -14.26 7.28
N LEU A 151 -17.93 -15.33 6.69
CA LEU A 151 -18.71 -16.37 6.00
C LEU A 151 -19.64 -17.10 6.98
N ARG A 152 -19.19 -17.42 8.19
CA ARG A 152 -20.03 -18.04 9.22
C ARG A 152 -21.21 -17.17 9.59
N ILE A 153 -20.99 -15.86 9.79
CA ILE A 153 -22.09 -14.92 10.07
C ILE A 153 -23.09 -14.90 8.91
N ALA A 154 -22.61 -14.87 7.66
CA ALA A 154 -23.48 -14.90 6.48
C ALA A 154 -24.34 -16.17 6.39
N LEU A 155 -23.88 -17.28 7.00
CA LEU A 155 -24.63 -18.53 7.12
C LEU A 155 -25.49 -18.61 8.38
N GLY A 156 -25.61 -17.52 9.17
CA GLY A 156 -26.36 -17.50 10.43
C GLY A 156 -25.65 -18.19 11.60
N MET A 157 -24.34 -18.45 11.45
CA MET A 157 -23.53 -19.13 12.47
C MET A 157 -22.76 -18.12 13.33
N ASP A 158 -22.29 -18.58 14.49
CA ASP A 158 -21.34 -17.82 15.30
C ASP A 158 -20.00 -17.64 14.54
N PRO A 159 -19.38 -16.44 14.55
CA PRO A 159 -18.13 -16.19 13.83
C PRO A 159 -16.96 -17.05 14.28
N GLY A 160 -17.01 -17.62 15.48
CA GLY A 160 -15.89 -18.28 16.11
C GLY A 160 -14.88 -17.29 16.69
N LEU A 161 -13.67 -17.75 16.95
CA LEU A 161 -12.60 -16.94 17.49
C LEU A 161 -11.94 -16.13 16.36
N VAL A 162 -12.20 -14.84 16.31
CA VAL A 162 -11.67 -13.92 15.32
C VAL A 162 -10.85 -12.77 15.91
N GLU A 163 -10.93 -12.54 17.23
CA GLU A 163 -10.04 -11.61 17.90
C GLU A 163 -8.58 -12.13 17.85
N PRO A 164 -7.59 -11.22 17.79
CA PRO A 164 -6.17 -11.62 17.71
C PRO A 164 -5.73 -12.59 18.82
N GLU A 165 -5.02 -13.65 18.44
CA GLU A 165 -4.47 -14.62 19.38
C GLU A 165 -2.96 -14.48 19.58
N LYS A 166 -2.26 -14.11 18.49
CA LYS A 166 -0.79 -14.07 18.45
C LYS A 166 -0.29 -12.65 18.40
N ALA A 167 0.75 -12.38 19.18
CA ALA A 167 1.49 -11.12 19.10
C ALA A 167 2.59 -11.21 18.02
N LEU A 168 2.19 -11.38 16.76
CA LEU A 168 3.08 -11.33 15.61
C LEU A 168 2.77 -10.07 14.80
N PHE A 169 3.69 -9.75 13.92
CA PHE A 169 3.57 -8.60 13.01
C PHE A 169 3.52 -9.10 11.57
N SER A 170 2.75 -8.41 10.76
CA SER A 170 2.71 -8.64 9.31
C SER A 170 2.77 -7.32 8.58
N ALA A 171 3.48 -7.31 7.46
CA ALA A 171 3.56 -6.15 6.60
C ALA A 171 3.26 -6.55 5.16
N GLU A 172 2.58 -5.67 4.44
CA GLU A 172 2.37 -5.72 3.01
C GLU A 172 3.10 -4.55 2.37
N ARG A 173 3.83 -4.81 1.29
CA ARG A 173 4.53 -3.78 0.50
C ARG A 173 4.32 -4.01 -0.98
N ALA A 174 3.91 -2.95 -1.66
CA ALA A 174 3.76 -2.96 -3.10
C ALA A 174 5.10 -2.82 -3.82
N PHE A 175 5.22 -3.44 -4.99
CA PHE A 175 6.23 -3.09 -5.97
C PHE A 175 5.58 -2.46 -7.20
N ILE A 176 6.29 -1.53 -7.80
CA ILE A 176 5.81 -0.66 -8.88
C ILE A 176 6.81 -0.67 -10.04
N SER A 177 6.44 -0.06 -11.15
CA SER A 177 7.33 0.16 -12.29
C SER A 177 7.32 1.61 -12.74
N ILE A 178 8.30 1.99 -13.52
CA ILE A 178 8.29 3.20 -14.33
C ILE A 178 7.60 2.92 -15.68
N PRO A 179 7.20 3.95 -16.46
CA PRO A 179 6.50 3.73 -17.72
C PRO A 179 7.34 2.95 -18.73
N GLY A 180 6.68 2.12 -19.53
CA GLY A 180 7.27 1.34 -20.62
C GLY A 180 6.63 -0.04 -20.78
N GLU A 181 6.96 -0.73 -21.85
CA GLU A 181 6.56 -2.12 -22.07
C GLU A 181 7.44 -3.06 -21.24
N VAL A 182 6.82 -3.96 -20.48
CA VAL A 182 7.51 -4.92 -19.61
C VAL A 182 7.78 -6.21 -20.37
N SER A 183 9.04 -6.57 -20.55
CA SER A 183 9.49 -7.81 -21.20
C SER A 183 9.55 -9.01 -20.23
N GLY A 184 9.70 -8.75 -18.95
CA GLY A 184 9.83 -9.79 -17.92
C GLY A 184 9.79 -9.22 -16.51
N ILE A 185 9.82 -10.09 -15.51
CA ILE A 185 9.91 -9.73 -14.09
C ILE A 185 11.01 -10.57 -13.46
N SER A 186 11.97 -9.95 -12.80
CA SER A 186 13.04 -10.62 -12.07
C SER A 186 12.91 -10.42 -10.56
N GLY A 187 13.54 -11.29 -9.77
CA GLY A 187 13.60 -11.18 -8.31
C GLY A 187 12.39 -11.78 -7.58
N VAL A 188 11.40 -12.34 -8.28
CA VAL A 188 10.20 -12.92 -7.64
C VAL A 188 10.58 -14.11 -6.76
N ARG A 189 11.34 -15.08 -7.30
CA ARG A 189 11.74 -16.25 -6.56
C ARG A 189 12.64 -15.89 -5.36
N GLU A 190 13.58 -14.99 -5.56
CA GLU A 190 14.47 -14.51 -4.50
C GLU A 190 13.67 -13.79 -3.38
N ALA A 191 12.59 -13.10 -3.74
CA ALA A 191 11.67 -12.50 -2.77
C ALA A 191 10.88 -13.57 -2.01
N GLU A 192 10.37 -14.62 -2.69
CA GLU A 192 9.64 -15.73 -2.08
C GLU A 192 10.51 -16.54 -1.11
N GLU A 193 11.78 -16.73 -1.44
CA GLU A 193 12.75 -17.46 -0.61
C GLU A 193 13.30 -16.64 0.57
N ARG A 194 13.00 -15.34 0.64
CA ARG A 194 13.48 -14.45 1.71
C ARG A 194 12.85 -14.78 3.04
N VAL A 195 13.67 -14.87 4.09
CA VAL A 195 13.20 -15.08 5.46
C VAL A 195 12.19 -14.01 5.86
N GLY A 196 11.05 -14.44 6.39
CA GLY A 196 9.95 -13.57 6.80
C GLY A 196 8.94 -13.28 5.71
N VAL A 197 9.25 -13.41 4.43
CA VAL A 197 8.28 -13.32 3.33
C VAL A 197 7.36 -14.55 3.37
N LYS A 198 6.06 -14.32 3.19
CA LYS A 198 5.02 -15.35 3.18
C LYS A 198 4.38 -15.52 1.81
N ASN A 199 4.13 -14.43 1.12
CA ASN A 199 3.55 -14.44 -0.22
C ASN A 199 4.13 -13.34 -1.08
N VAL A 200 4.24 -13.62 -2.36
CA VAL A 200 4.49 -12.64 -3.41
C VAL A 200 3.34 -12.73 -4.42
N PHE A 201 2.66 -11.62 -4.64
CA PHE A 201 1.57 -11.52 -5.60
C PHE A 201 1.99 -10.67 -6.79
N VAL A 202 2.19 -11.29 -7.93
CA VAL A 202 2.43 -10.59 -9.19
C VAL A 202 1.07 -10.39 -9.87
N LEU A 203 0.63 -9.14 -9.97
CA LEU A 203 -0.71 -8.79 -10.48
C LEU A 203 -0.76 -8.55 -11.99
N LYS A 204 0.39 -8.37 -12.62
CA LYS A 204 0.49 -8.09 -14.06
C LYS A 204 1.50 -9.02 -14.72
N GLN A 205 1.35 -9.21 -16.03
CA GLN A 205 2.17 -10.13 -16.80
C GLN A 205 3.10 -9.37 -17.76
N PRO A 206 4.24 -9.97 -18.18
CA PRO A 206 5.04 -9.48 -19.29
C PRO A 206 4.17 -9.21 -20.54
N GLY A 207 4.54 -8.21 -21.34
CA GLY A 207 3.74 -7.70 -22.45
C GLY A 207 2.75 -6.60 -22.01
N THR A 208 2.55 -6.37 -20.71
CA THR A 208 1.74 -5.25 -20.22
C THR A 208 2.56 -3.96 -20.24
N ARG A 209 1.94 -2.86 -20.64
CA ARG A 209 2.56 -1.54 -20.47
C ARG A 209 2.47 -1.10 -19.02
N ALA A 210 3.61 -0.75 -18.46
CA ALA A 210 3.72 -0.15 -17.15
C ALA A 210 3.46 1.35 -17.20
N VAL A 211 2.98 1.89 -16.10
CA VAL A 211 2.91 3.33 -15.83
C VAL A 211 3.47 3.59 -14.44
N PHE A 212 3.93 4.80 -14.18
CA PHE A 212 4.19 5.21 -12.80
C PHE A 212 2.83 5.41 -12.11
N PRO A 213 2.55 4.75 -10.97
CA PRO A 213 1.19 4.62 -10.47
C PRO A 213 0.59 5.93 -9.99
N ARG A 214 -0.69 6.14 -10.36
CA ARG A 214 -1.56 7.23 -9.90
C ARG A 214 -2.76 6.69 -9.10
N ASN A 215 -2.85 5.37 -9.00
CA ASN A 215 -3.89 4.66 -8.25
C ASN A 215 -3.40 3.25 -7.90
N ASN A 216 -4.16 2.57 -7.04
CA ASN A 216 -3.78 1.25 -6.52
C ASN A 216 -3.78 0.13 -7.57
N VAL A 217 -4.51 0.29 -8.69
CA VAL A 217 -4.62 -0.72 -9.75
C VAL A 217 -3.38 -0.72 -10.66
N GLU A 218 -2.62 0.36 -10.65
CA GLU A 218 -1.41 0.51 -11.47
C GLU A 218 -0.17 -0.12 -10.84
N LYS A 219 -0.24 -0.56 -9.59
CA LYS A 219 0.81 -1.34 -8.94
C LYS A 219 1.05 -2.66 -9.69
N TRP A 220 2.27 -3.19 -9.60
CA TRP A 220 2.67 -4.44 -10.28
C TRP A 220 2.48 -5.67 -9.40
N GLY A 221 2.47 -5.49 -8.09
CA GLY A 221 2.22 -6.56 -7.16
C GLY A 221 2.50 -6.17 -5.73
N ASN A 222 2.46 -7.17 -4.85
CA ASN A 222 2.61 -6.98 -3.41
C ASN A 222 3.40 -8.15 -2.80
N VAL A 223 4.20 -7.84 -1.81
CA VAL A 223 4.91 -8.80 -0.96
C VAL A 223 4.32 -8.73 0.44
N ILE A 224 4.00 -9.88 1.01
CA ILE A 224 3.47 -10.01 2.35
C ILE A 224 4.46 -10.78 3.21
N SER A 225 4.70 -10.27 4.40
CA SER A 225 5.64 -10.83 5.35
C SER A 225 5.01 -11.09 6.71
N GLN A 226 5.74 -11.82 7.54
CA GLN A 226 5.46 -12.02 8.95
C GLN A 226 6.77 -11.94 9.74
N GLY A 227 6.75 -11.30 10.90
CA GLY A 227 7.88 -11.20 11.81
C GLY A 227 7.46 -11.34 13.27
N ARG A 228 8.44 -11.58 14.14
CA ARG A 228 8.26 -11.56 15.60
C ARG A 228 8.24 -10.13 16.13
N THR A 229 8.87 -9.22 15.40
CA THR A 229 8.84 -7.78 15.66
C THR A 229 8.25 -7.07 14.44
N ARG A 230 7.78 -5.84 14.66
CA ARG A 230 7.30 -4.97 13.61
C ARG A 230 8.37 -4.69 12.55
N GLU A 231 9.59 -4.44 13.01
CA GLU A 231 10.74 -4.15 12.16
C GLU A 231 11.12 -5.35 11.26
N GLU A 232 11.14 -6.58 11.81
CA GLU A 232 11.35 -7.80 11.02
C GLU A 232 10.34 -7.93 9.89
N ALA A 233 9.05 -7.71 10.17
CA ALA A 233 8.00 -7.78 9.16
C ALA A 233 8.18 -6.70 8.09
N ILE A 234 8.38 -5.44 8.49
CA ILE A 234 8.59 -4.33 7.56
C ILE A 234 9.82 -4.57 6.68
N THR A 235 10.94 -4.95 7.28
CA THR A 235 12.20 -5.20 6.56
C THR A 235 12.04 -6.33 5.55
N ALA A 236 11.42 -7.44 5.93
CA ALA A 236 11.22 -8.57 5.03
C ALA A 236 10.34 -8.21 3.84
N ALA A 237 9.19 -7.55 4.06
CA ALA A 237 8.28 -7.14 2.99
C ALA A 237 8.92 -6.08 2.07
N SER A 238 9.59 -5.07 2.66
CA SER A 238 10.22 -3.99 1.90
C SER A 238 11.38 -4.49 1.05
N ALA A 239 12.26 -5.31 1.63
CA ALA A 239 13.38 -5.87 0.89
C ALA A 239 12.93 -6.87 -0.19
N GLY A 240 11.85 -7.62 0.05
CA GLY A 240 11.24 -8.47 -0.96
C GLY A 240 10.68 -7.64 -2.13
N ALA A 241 9.88 -6.62 -1.83
CA ALA A 241 9.28 -5.75 -2.85
C ALA A 241 10.34 -4.97 -3.64
N TRP A 242 11.39 -4.47 -2.95
CA TRP A 242 12.50 -3.78 -3.58
C TRP A 242 13.30 -4.66 -4.54
N GLY A 243 13.44 -5.95 -4.23
CA GLY A 243 14.18 -6.91 -5.07
C GLY A 243 13.43 -7.34 -6.34
N ILE A 244 12.13 -7.05 -6.46
CA ILE A 244 11.34 -7.42 -7.64
C ILE A 244 11.37 -6.28 -8.65
N LEU A 245 11.92 -6.56 -9.83
CA LEU A 245 12.11 -5.58 -10.89
C LEU A 245 11.36 -5.97 -12.16
N PRO A 246 10.29 -5.25 -12.54
CA PRO A 246 9.75 -5.30 -13.89
C PRO A 246 10.82 -4.84 -14.90
N ARG A 247 11.19 -5.71 -15.82
CA ARG A 247 12.20 -5.44 -16.85
C ARG A 247 11.55 -4.81 -18.06
N LEU A 248 11.98 -3.60 -18.38
CA LEU A 248 11.43 -2.86 -19.50
C LEU A 248 12.13 -3.23 -20.82
N VAL A 249 11.38 -3.12 -21.92
CA VAL A 249 11.95 -3.27 -23.26
C VAL A 249 12.95 -2.14 -23.52
N PRO A 250 14.21 -2.44 -23.90
CA PRO A 250 15.19 -1.42 -24.21
C PRO A 250 14.73 -0.51 -25.38
N GLY A 251 14.97 0.78 -25.26
CA GLY A 251 14.61 1.76 -26.29
C GLY A 251 13.10 2.10 -26.32
N ASP A 252 12.33 1.74 -25.30
CA ASP A 252 10.94 2.17 -25.18
C ASP A 252 10.87 3.68 -24.96
N GLY A 253 10.18 4.40 -25.87
CA GLY A 253 10.15 5.85 -25.87
C GLY A 253 9.48 6.47 -24.65
N GLU A 254 8.53 5.78 -23.98
CA GLU A 254 7.94 6.26 -22.74
C GLU A 254 8.93 6.16 -21.59
N THR A 255 9.70 5.04 -21.53
CA THR A 255 10.77 4.86 -20.55
C THR A 255 11.83 5.94 -20.70
N GLU A 256 12.29 6.21 -21.93
CA GLU A 256 13.28 7.23 -22.21
C GLU A 256 12.78 8.64 -21.87
N THR A 257 11.52 8.93 -22.21
CA THR A 257 10.88 10.20 -21.86
C THR A 257 10.77 10.37 -20.35
N PHE A 258 10.41 9.33 -19.63
CA PHE A 258 10.33 9.36 -18.16
C PHE A 258 11.70 9.61 -17.52
N LEU A 259 12.74 8.92 -17.99
CA LEU A 259 14.07 9.01 -17.41
C LEU A 259 14.82 10.30 -17.84
N PHE A 260 14.69 10.72 -19.07
CA PHE A 260 15.54 11.75 -19.69
C PHE A 260 14.78 12.94 -20.29
N GLY A 261 13.49 12.84 -20.46
CA GLY A 261 12.66 13.88 -21.08
C GLY A 261 12.47 15.14 -20.21
N PRO A 262 11.75 16.14 -20.70
CA PRO A 262 11.44 17.34 -19.92
C PRO A 262 10.69 17.00 -18.63
N ARG A 263 10.97 17.76 -17.57
CA ARG A 263 10.25 17.58 -16.30
C ARG A 263 8.76 17.86 -16.51
N SER A 264 7.94 16.90 -16.14
CA SER A 264 6.51 17.08 -15.97
C SER A 264 6.19 17.27 -14.47
N SER A 265 4.97 17.64 -14.15
CA SER A 265 4.50 17.69 -12.76
C SER A 265 4.37 16.28 -12.13
N TRP A 266 4.41 15.25 -12.98
CA TRP A 266 4.29 13.85 -12.56
C TRP A 266 5.33 12.98 -13.27
N PRO A 267 6.04 12.07 -12.60
CA PRO A 267 5.98 11.81 -11.13
C PRO A 267 6.56 12.98 -10.33
N PRO A 268 6.31 13.05 -9.01
CA PRO A 268 6.92 14.03 -8.14
C PRO A 268 8.45 14.00 -8.24
N PRO A 269 9.15 15.14 -8.08
CA PRO A 269 10.61 15.22 -8.26
C PRO A 269 11.41 14.19 -7.44
N ALA A 270 10.89 13.79 -6.27
CA ALA A 270 11.48 12.75 -5.43
C ALA A 270 11.64 11.40 -6.14
N TYR A 271 10.83 11.11 -7.16
CA TYR A 271 10.83 9.85 -7.90
C TYR A 271 11.56 9.93 -9.24
N VAL A 272 12.13 11.10 -9.57
CA VAL A 272 12.80 11.32 -10.88
C VAL A 272 14.31 11.30 -10.70
N LEU A 273 14.94 10.19 -11.06
CA LEU A 273 16.39 10.00 -11.00
C LEU A 273 17.04 10.49 -12.29
N ARG A 274 17.31 11.79 -12.43
CA ARG A 274 17.94 12.34 -13.64
C ARG A 274 19.42 12.60 -13.52
N ASN A 275 19.89 12.93 -12.32
CA ASN A 275 21.28 13.26 -12.07
C ASN A 275 21.59 13.17 -10.57
N ALA A 276 22.84 13.37 -10.18
CA ALA A 276 23.29 13.33 -8.79
C ALA A 276 22.53 14.32 -7.88
N ALA A 277 22.03 15.44 -8.40
CA ALA A 277 21.26 16.40 -7.63
C ALA A 277 19.89 15.85 -7.17
N ASN A 278 19.37 14.84 -7.87
CA ASN A 278 18.11 14.19 -7.49
C ASN A 278 18.30 13.06 -6.47
N LEU A 279 19.53 12.68 -6.16
CA LEU A 279 19.80 11.67 -5.12
C LEU A 279 19.36 12.15 -3.73
N SER A 280 19.50 13.46 -3.44
CA SER A 280 18.99 14.04 -2.20
C SER A 280 17.47 13.96 -2.07
N ALA A 281 16.75 13.96 -3.20
CA ALA A 281 15.30 13.78 -3.21
C ALA A 281 14.89 12.35 -2.84
N LEU A 282 15.74 11.34 -3.06
CA LEU A 282 15.50 9.97 -2.62
C LEU A 282 15.54 9.84 -1.10
N GLU A 283 16.28 10.70 -0.40
CA GLU A 283 16.34 10.70 1.06
C GLU A 283 15.00 11.11 1.70
N SER A 284 14.17 11.83 0.96
CA SER A 284 12.82 12.21 1.38
C SER A 284 11.74 11.19 1.01
N MET A 285 12.10 10.12 0.29
CA MET A 285 11.13 9.07 -0.04
C MET A 285 10.75 8.30 1.22
N PRO A 286 9.49 7.84 1.29
CA PRO A 286 9.04 7.04 2.41
C PRO A 286 9.97 5.84 2.64
N GLU A 287 10.39 5.61 3.87
CA GLU A 287 11.24 4.48 4.28
C GLU A 287 10.76 3.12 3.76
N ILE A 288 9.45 3.00 3.59
CA ILE A 288 8.77 1.85 3.04
C ILE A 288 9.22 1.46 1.62
N LEU A 289 9.68 2.44 0.81
CA LEU A 289 10.18 2.19 -0.54
C LEU A 289 11.70 1.98 -0.57
N PHE A 290 12.40 2.44 0.48
CA PHE A 290 13.85 2.38 0.59
C PHE A 290 14.24 1.93 2.00
N PRO A 291 14.33 0.61 2.25
CA PRO A 291 14.79 0.11 3.54
C PRO A 291 16.18 0.66 3.87
N GLY A 292 16.32 1.29 5.03
CA GLY A 292 17.58 1.90 5.48
C GLY A 292 17.73 3.40 5.19
N ALA A 293 16.76 4.06 4.57
CA ALA A 293 16.79 5.53 4.39
C ALA A 293 16.61 6.31 5.71
N GLY A 294 16.20 5.63 6.78
CA GLY A 294 15.97 6.24 8.11
C GLY A 294 17.23 6.47 8.96
N GLU A 295 18.37 5.93 8.59
CA GLU A 295 19.62 6.19 9.32
C GLU A 295 20.20 7.58 8.96
N LYS A 296 19.85 8.57 9.75
CA LYS A 296 20.20 10.00 9.60
C LYS A 296 21.69 10.34 9.82
N ASN A 297 22.66 9.42 9.65
CA ASN A 297 24.06 9.71 9.99
C ASN A 297 25.14 9.23 9.01
N SER A 298 24.86 9.00 7.73
CA SER A 298 25.91 8.78 6.76
C SER A 298 26.08 9.98 5.81
N THR A 299 27.30 10.48 5.67
CA THR A 299 27.63 11.54 4.70
C THR A 299 27.47 10.99 3.26
N PRO A 300 27.17 11.82 2.25
CA PRO A 300 26.99 11.37 0.87
C PRO A 300 28.19 10.61 0.29
N SER A 301 29.40 10.76 0.85
CA SER A 301 30.61 10.05 0.43
C SER A 301 30.65 8.58 0.85
N ASP A 302 30.00 8.21 1.96
CA ASP A 302 30.03 6.84 2.47
C ASP A 302 29.02 5.92 1.79
N ARG A 303 27.99 6.51 1.15
CA ARG A 303 26.95 5.73 0.45
C ARG A 303 27.36 5.25 -0.95
N ARG A 304 28.46 5.76 -1.51
CA ARG A 304 28.95 5.30 -2.83
C ARG A 304 29.51 3.86 -2.83
N THR A 305 29.79 3.30 -1.66
CA THR A 305 30.36 1.97 -1.52
C THR A 305 29.36 0.85 -1.25
N SER A 306 28.08 1.16 -1.03
CA SER A 306 27.06 0.16 -0.73
C SER A 306 26.19 -0.27 -1.93
N PHE A 307 26.40 0.30 -3.12
CA PHE A 307 25.84 -0.29 -4.34
C PHE A 307 26.76 -1.44 -4.77
N PRO A 308 26.28 -2.67 -4.97
CA PRO A 308 27.08 -3.71 -5.56
C PRO A 308 27.54 -3.22 -6.93
N SER A 309 28.85 -3.04 -7.08
CA SER A 309 29.51 -2.82 -8.36
C SER A 309 29.13 -3.97 -9.29
N GLY A 310 28.72 -3.63 -10.49
CA GLY A 310 28.13 -4.48 -11.51
C GLY A 310 28.56 -5.94 -11.47
N ALA A 311 27.58 -6.83 -11.49
CA ALA A 311 27.81 -8.19 -11.88
C ALA A 311 28.38 -8.18 -13.30
N ASP A 312 29.57 -8.74 -13.43
CA ASP A 312 30.26 -9.02 -14.68
C ASP A 312 29.33 -9.83 -15.59
N LEU A 313 28.90 -9.24 -16.70
CA LEU A 313 27.96 -9.84 -17.65
C LEU A 313 28.69 -10.73 -18.69
N SER A 314 29.84 -11.30 -18.34
CA SER A 314 30.58 -12.17 -19.24
C SER A 314 30.64 -13.61 -18.72
N GLU A 315 29.52 -14.33 -18.73
CA GLU A 315 29.52 -15.80 -18.87
C GLU A 315 28.11 -16.30 -19.14
N GLU A 316 27.80 -16.50 -20.42
CA GLU A 316 26.72 -17.36 -20.86
C GLU A 316 27.10 -18.82 -20.62
N PRO A 317 26.27 -19.65 -19.98
CA PRO A 317 26.40 -21.09 -20.06
C PRO A 317 25.77 -21.60 -21.35
N ALA A 318 26.51 -22.33 -22.16
CA ALA A 318 26.09 -23.03 -23.33
C ALA A 318 24.98 -24.07 -23.06
N PRO A 319 24.11 -24.35 -24.04
CA PRO A 319 22.96 -25.22 -23.87
C PRO A 319 23.36 -26.70 -23.79
N ARG A 320 22.75 -27.41 -22.82
CA ARG A 320 22.50 -28.85 -22.92
C ARG A 320 21.07 -29.17 -22.58
#